data_05a59da1241ba19a11063dbd1ebe409f
#
_entry.id   05a59da1241ba19a11063dbd1ebe409f
#
_cell.length_a   1.000
_cell.length_b   1.000
_cell.length_c   1.000
_cell.angle_alpha   90.00
_cell.angle_beta   90.00
_cell.angle_gamma   90.00
#
_symmetry.space_group_name_H-M   'P 1'
#
loop_
_entity.id
_entity.type
_entity.pdbx_description
1 polymer ?
#
loop_
_entity_poly.entity_id
_entity_poly.type
_entity_poly.pdbx_seq_one_letter_code
_entity_poly.pdbx_strand_id
1 'polypeptide(L)'
;MSSLHSFELAAADGKMIRGDRSIGRDRQILFITGFLSKRWGNKSKALAQWCEEKGWGFCCYDVRGFGDSGGTFTDYTLSDWIADARLVLNMLQDGPHLTHPSQALSHPPAPSLSNQAPFPRDAPFTPITIVGNSFGGWIAWMMAQECSAVEKLILIAPAFDAIGVRAREISADRRKRWHDTGWMPWDDDPVHKDWPLSWKWVEESEAYWSRRFDQVRRVKTTLLHGLQDRTIHPRTSWQFVDELLVRDPDYPIELTLKMGDHRLSGPEHLDTFRRLVLDPG
;
A
#
# COMPACT_ATOMS: atom_id res chain seq x y z
N MET A 1 -6.51 23.17 -14.69
CA MET A 1 -5.53 22.49 -13.83
C MET A 1 -6.25 22.16 -12.53
N SER A 2 -6.40 20.90 -12.17
CA SER A 2 -6.96 20.56 -10.86
C SER A 2 -5.88 20.81 -9.82
N SER A 3 -6.10 21.77 -8.94
CA SER A 3 -5.17 22.05 -7.84
C SER A 3 -5.07 20.84 -6.90
N LEU A 4 -3.89 20.59 -6.38
CA LEU A 4 -3.66 19.62 -5.32
C LEU A 4 -4.21 20.20 -4.00
N HIS A 5 -5.05 19.45 -3.30
CA HIS A 5 -5.67 19.85 -2.03
C HIS A 5 -5.36 18.84 -0.95
N SER A 6 -5.03 19.34 0.23
CA SER A 6 -4.91 18.48 1.41
C SER A 6 -6.28 17.99 1.89
N PHE A 7 -6.32 16.79 2.43
CA PHE A 7 -7.51 16.22 3.04
C PHE A 7 -7.20 15.58 4.40
N GLU A 8 -8.25 15.45 5.21
CA GLU A 8 -8.23 14.71 6.46
C GLU A 8 -9.41 13.73 6.48
N LEU A 9 -9.14 12.49 6.89
CA LEU A 9 -10.16 11.46 7.08
C LEU A 9 -10.10 10.95 8.51
N ALA A 10 -11.23 10.93 9.20
CA ALA A 10 -11.31 10.33 10.53
C ALA A 10 -11.32 8.80 10.44
N ALA A 11 -10.37 8.16 11.09
CA ALA A 11 -10.38 6.72 11.28
C ALA A 11 -11.27 6.31 12.47
N ALA A 12 -11.48 5.00 12.66
CA ALA A 12 -12.39 4.48 13.68
C ALA A 12 -12.00 4.85 15.13
N ASP A 13 -10.70 5.07 15.37
CA ASP A 13 -10.15 5.52 16.65
C ASP A 13 -10.20 7.06 16.86
N GLY A 14 -10.82 7.78 15.91
CA GLY A 14 -10.89 9.24 15.90
C GLY A 14 -9.61 9.96 15.51
N LYS A 15 -8.54 9.24 15.15
CA LYS A 15 -7.31 9.85 14.65
C LYS A 15 -7.44 10.15 13.15
N MET A 16 -6.78 11.23 12.72
CA MET A 16 -6.88 11.70 11.35
C MET A 16 -5.82 11.09 10.46
N ILE A 17 -6.24 10.53 9.32
CA ILE A 17 -5.39 10.21 8.18
C ILE A 17 -5.24 11.49 7.38
N ARG A 18 -4.01 11.91 7.08
CA ARG A 18 -3.71 13.10 6.29
C ARG A 18 -3.08 12.76 4.97
N GLY A 19 -3.56 13.42 3.92
CA GLY A 19 -3.08 13.23 2.58
C GLY A 19 -3.30 14.43 1.69
N ASP A 20 -2.88 14.28 0.44
CA ASP A 20 -3.07 15.29 -0.60
C ASP A 20 -3.71 14.62 -1.83
N ARG A 21 -4.67 15.30 -2.45
CA ARG A 21 -5.34 14.80 -3.67
C ARG A 21 -5.61 15.90 -4.68
N SER A 22 -5.60 15.52 -5.94
CA SER A 22 -6.22 16.27 -7.04
C SER A 22 -7.32 15.40 -7.68
N ILE A 23 -8.31 16.04 -8.29
CA ILE A 23 -9.41 15.36 -8.97
C ILE A 23 -9.10 15.33 -10.47
N GLY A 24 -9.14 14.15 -11.08
CA GLY A 24 -9.01 13.95 -12.51
C GLY A 24 -10.33 13.55 -13.16
N ARG A 25 -10.39 13.59 -14.50
CA ARG A 25 -11.59 13.25 -15.26
C ARG A 25 -11.67 11.76 -15.59
N ASP A 26 -10.58 11.19 -16.07
CA ASP A 26 -10.60 9.88 -16.73
C ASP A 26 -9.96 8.77 -15.88
N ARG A 27 -9.13 9.12 -14.89
CA ARG A 27 -8.40 8.18 -14.06
C ARG A 27 -7.99 8.81 -12.74
N GLN A 28 -7.97 8.01 -11.69
CA GLN A 28 -7.40 8.35 -10.39
C GLN A 28 -6.17 7.48 -10.12
N ILE A 29 -5.09 8.09 -9.66
CA ILE A 29 -3.88 7.38 -9.21
C ILE A 29 -3.80 7.49 -7.70
N LEU A 30 -3.83 6.34 -7.00
CA LEU A 30 -3.55 6.26 -5.57
C LEU A 30 -2.12 5.77 -5.36
N PHE A 31 -1.29 6.56 -4.69
CA PHE A 31 0.06 6.16 -4.31
C PHE A 31 0.12 5.75 -2.83
N ILE A 32 0.53 4.51 -2.57
CA ILE A 32 0.72 3.96 -1.21
C ILE A 32 2.22 3.85 -0.95
N THR A 33 2.72 4.55 0.06
CA THR A 33 4.14 4.64 0.40
C THR A 33 4.67 3.35 1.04
N GLY A 34 6.00 3.23 1.12
CA GLY A 34 6.67 2.16 1.86
C GLY A 34 6.65 2.35 3.37
N PHE A 35 7.11 1.32 4.08
CA PHE A 35 7.26 1.33 5.54
C PHE A 35 8.12 2.51 5.98
N LEU A 36 7.69 3.23 7.00
CA LEU A 36 8.35 4.43 7.56
C LEU A 36 8.70 5.50 6.49
N SER A 37 7.85 5.64 5.49
CA SER A 37 8.04 6.64 4.43
C SER A 37 6.90 7.64 4.42
N LYS A 38 7.24 8.94 4.38
CA LYS A 38 6.25 10.01 4.21
C LYS A 38 5.66 9.97 2.80
N ARG A 39 4.42 10.47 2.66
CA ARG A 39 3.68 10.50 1.39
C ARG A 39 4.42 11.23 0.26
N TRP A 40 5.22 12.24 0.59
CA TRP A 40 5.99 12.99 -0.41
C TRP A 40 7.45 12.52 -0.52
N GLY A 41 7.76 11.92 -1.63
CA GLY A 41 9.10 11.49 -2.04
C GLY A 41 9.28 11.65 -3.55
N ASN A 42 10.40 11.17 -4.10
CA ASN A 42 10.70 11.33 -5.54
C ASN A 42 9.61 10.72 -6.43
N LYS A 43 9.11 9.54 -6.08
CA LYS A 43 8.10 8.84 -6.88
C LYS A 43 6.72 9.53 -6.81
N SER A 44 6.28 9.92 -5.62
CA SER A 44 4.97 10.59 -5.48
C SER A 44 4.97 11.96 -6.13
N LYS A 45 6.07 12.72 -6.06
CA LYS A 45 6.22 14.00 -6.77
C LYS A 45 6.18 13.82 -8.28
N ALA A 46 6.91 12.83 -8.80
CA ALA A 46 6.89 12.51 -10.23
C ALA A 46 5.49 12.08 -10.70
N LEU A 47 4.81 11.23 -9.93
CA LEU A 47 3.43 10.81 -10.21
C LEU A 47 2.47 11.98 -10.23
N ALA A 48 2.52 12.87 -9.23
CA ALA A 48 1.65 14.05 -9.18
C ALA A 48 1.82 14.93 -10.42
N GLN A 49 3.08 15.15 -10.85
CA GLN A 49 3.38 15.89 -12.07
C GLN A 49 2.81 15.19 -13.32
N TRP A 50 3.01 13.87 -13.48
CA TRP A 50 2.49 13.15 -14.65
C TRP A 50 0.96 13.10 -14.68
N CYS A 51 0.33 13.02 -13.52
CA CYS A 51 -1.13 13.10 -13.41
C CYS A 51 -1.63 14.49 -13.85
N GLU A 52 -0.95 15.56 -13.43
CA GLU A 52 -1.29 16.92 -13.88
C GLU A 52 -1.13 17.07 -15.40
N GLU A 53 -0.01 16.60 -15.99
CA GLU A 53 0.23 16.60 -17.44
C GLU A 53 -0.87 15.86 -18.23
N LYS A 54 -1.46 14.81 -17.62
CA LYS A 54 -2.49 13.96 -18.25
C LYS A 54 -3.92 14.38 -17.90
N GLY A 55 -4.13 15.30 -16.97
CA GLY A 55 -5.47 15.63 -16.45
C GLY A 55 -6.07 14.51 -15.59
N TRP A 56 -5.23 13.61 -15.07
CA TRP A 56 -5.62 12.56 -14.14
C TRP A 56 -5.63 13.05 -12.70
N GLY A 57 -6.44 12.41 -11.86
CA GLY A 57 -6.39 12.64 -10.43
C GLY A 57 -5.21 11.92 -9.78
N PHE A 58 -4.69 12.52 -8.72
CA PHE A 58 -3.63 11.96 -7.90
C PHE A 58 -4.02 11.98 -6.43
N CYS A 59 -3.62 10.97 -5.68
CA CYS A 59 -3.80 10.90 -4.24
C CYS A 59 -2.60 10.21 -3.59
N CYS A 60 -2.13 10.78 -2.48
CA CYS A 60 -1.19 10.13 -1.58
C CYS A 60 -1.52 10.51 -0.13
N TYR A 61 -1.15 9.67 0.81
CA TYR A 61 -1.43 9.88 2.23
C TYR A 61 -0.34 9.29 3.12
N ASP A 62 -0.28 9.75 4.36
CA ASP A 62 0.50 9.10 5.41
C ASP A 62 -0.43 8.15 6.20
N VAL A 63 0.05 6.98 6.56
CA VAL A 63 -0.67 6.05 7.43
C VAL A 63 -0.73 6.60 8.85
N ARG A 64 -1.72 6.19 9.66
CA ARG A 64 -1.77 6.56 11.08
C ARG A 64 -0.50 6.14 11.81
N GLY A 65 -0.08 6.98 12.74
CA GLY A 65 1.16 6.79 13.52
C GLY A 65 2.42 7.20 12.78
N PHE A 66 2.32 7.70 11.53
CA PHE A 66 3.47 8.16 10.77
C PHE A 66 3.18 9.42 9.95
N GLY A 67 4.25 10.15 9.60
CA GLY A 67 4.17 11.39 8.81
C GLY A 67 3.40 12.50 9.53
N ASP A 68 2.37 13.02 8.85
CA ASP A 68 1.49 14.06 9.40
C ASP A 68 0.17 13.49 9.92
N SER A 69 -0.09 12.20 9.74
CA SER A 69 -1.28 11.53 10.26
C SER A 69 -1.22 11.37 11.78
N GLY A 70 -2.39 11.27 12.40
CA GLY A 70 -2.52 11.21 13.86
C GLY A 70 -2.11 9.86 14.46
N GLY A 71 -1.96 9.86 15.78
CA GLY A 71 -1.60 8.68 16.57
C GLY A 71 -0.09 8.46 16.72
N THR A 72 0.28 7.39 17.41
CA THR A 72 1.67 6.98 17.63
C THR A 72 1.92 5.67 16.90
N PHE A 73 3.08 5.50 16.27
CA PHE A 73 3.42 4.31 15.48
C PHE A 73 3.14 2.99 16.21
N THR A 74 3.43 2.96 17.52
CA THR A 74 3.24 1.76 18.36
C THR A 74 1.79 1.35 18.57
N ASP A 75 0.83 2.25 18.28
CA ASP A 75 -0.59 1.99 18.46
C ASP A 75 -1.20 1.22 17.28
N TYR A 76 -0.45 1.10 16.17
CA TYR A 76 -0.96 0.58 14.89
C TYR A 76 -0.20 -0.66 14.42
N THR A 77 -0.89 -1.42 13.57
CA THR A 77 -0.40 -2.64 12.95
C THR A 77 -0.74 -2.68 11.46
N LEU A 78 -0.42 -3.76 10.79
CA LEU A 78 -0.74 -3.96 9.37
C LEU A 78 -2.25 -3.82 9.10
N SER A 79 -3.09 -4.39 9.97
CA SER A 79 -4.56 -4.29 9.82
C SER A 79 -5.06 -2.85 9.87
N ASP A 80 -4.46 -2.01 10.72
CA ASP A 80 -4.80 -0.59 10.79
C ASP A 80 -4.41 0.15 9.53
N TRP A 81 -3.23 -0.12 8.99
CA TRP A 81 -2.76 0.51 7.74
C TRP A 81 -3.54 0.05 6.50
N ILE A 82 -4.01 -1.21 6.50
CA ILE A 82 -4.96 -1.71 5.50
C ILE A 82 -6.30 -0.96 5.62
N ALA A 83 -6.78 -0.74 6.85
CA ALA A 83 -8.01 0.03 7.08
C ALA A 83 -7.86 1.49 6.63
N ASP A 84 -6.70 2.11 6.85
CA ASP A 84 -6.38 3.46 6.34
C ASP A 84 -6.46 3.51 4.81
N ALA A 85 -5.82 2.55 4.13
CA ALA A 85 -5.87 2.44 2.68
C ALA A 85 -7.30 2.29 2.14
N ARG A 86 -8.12 1.49 2.83
CA ARG A 86 -9.53 1.28 2.48
C ARG A 86 -10.35 2.56 2.63
N LEU A 87 -10.14 3.34 3.71
CA LEU A 87 -10.81 4.63 3.90
C LEU A 87 -10.46 5.63 2.78
N VAL A 88 -9.16 5.72 2.44
CA VAL A 88 -8.72 6.59 1.34
C VAL A 88 -9.30 6.14 0.00
N LEU A 89 -9.33 4.83 -0.24
CA LEU A 89 -9.89 4.28 -1.48
C LEU A 89 -11.40 4.53 -1.60
N ASN A 90 -12.15 4.39 -0.49
CA ASN A 90 -13.58 4.75 -0.45
C ASN A 90 -13.80 6.23 -0.76
N MET A 91 -13.01 7.13 -0.16
CA MET A 91 -13.09 8.58 -0.46
C MET A 91 -12.88 8.86 -1.96
N LEU A 92 -12.00 8.12 -2.63
CA LEU A 92 -11.76 8.30 -4.07
C LEU A 92 -12.93 7.81 -4.92
N GLN A 93 -13.70 6.83 -4.46
CA GLN A 93 -14.88 6.31 -5.14
C GLN A 93 -16.11 7.21 -4.97
N ASP A 94 -16.29 7.79 -3.80
CA ASP A 94 -17.47 8.62 -3.48
C ASP A 94 -17.49 9.96 -4.25
N GLY A 95 -16.42 10.29 -4.98
CA GLY A 95 -16.34 11.49 -5.80
C GLY A 95 -16.21 12.80 -5.01
N PRO A 96 -16.37 13.98 -5.67
CA PRO A 96 -16.12 15.28 -5.06
C PRO A 96 -17.19 15.76 -4.05
N HIS A 97 -18.26 15.00 -3.81
CA HIS A 97 -19.43 15.47 -3.08
C HIS A 97 -19.41 15.31 -1.56
N LEU A 98 -18.40 14.67 -0.97
CA LEU A 98 -18.32 14.50 0.49
C LEU A 98 -17.23 15.39 1.12
N THR A 99 -17.54 16.72 1.16
CA THR A 99 -16.93 17.65 2.10
C THR A 99 -17.99 18.04 3.15
N HIS A 100 -18.44 17.11 3.98
CA HIS A 100 -19.17 17.42 5.19
C HIS A 100 -18.62 16.64 6.39
N PRO A 101 -18.17 17.33 7.47
CA PRO A 101 -17.60 16.67 8.65
C PRO A 101 -18.67 16.18 9.63
N SER A 102 -19.82 15.69 9.18
CA SER A 102 -20.87 15.26 10.10
C SER A 102 -21.69 14.08 9.58
N GLN A 103 -21.06 12.92 9.48
CA GLN A 103 -21.76 11.65 9.73
C GLN A 103 -20.79 10.72 10.45
N ALA A 104 -20.70 10.92 11.76
CA ALA A 104 -20.19 9.92 12.67
C ALA A 104 -21.12 8.71 12.59
N LEU A 105 -20.71 7.69 11.83
CA LEU A 105 -21.37 6.39 11.85
C LEU A 105 -21.13 5.78 13.23
N SER A 106 -22.24 5.51 13.92
CA SER A 106 -22.29 4.76 15.17
C SER A 106 -21.45 3.47 15.07
N HIS A 107 -20.52 3.31 16.00
CA HIS A 107 -19.57 2.21 16.03
C HIS A 107 -20.24 0.85 16.20
N PRO A 108 -19.96 -0.14 15.33
CA PRO A 108 -19.97 -1.54 15.72
C PRO A 108 -18.63 -1.94 16.33
N PRO A 109 -18.59 -2.96 17.20
CA PRO A 109 -17.35 -3.49 17.77
C PRO A 109 -16.43 -4.04 16.65
N ALA A 110 -15.12 -4.10 16.92
CA ALA A 110 -14.10 -4.54 15.98
C ALA A 110 -14.56 -5.75 15.16
N PRO A 111 -14.59 -5.66 13.81
CA PRO A 111 -15.19 -6.71 13.01
C PRO A 111 -14.30 -7.93 12.95
N SER A 112 -14.89 -9.08 13.22
CA SER A 112 -14.38 -10.34 12.69
C SER A 112 -14.19 -10.18 11.17
N LEU A 113 -13.11 -10.69 10.60
CA LEU A 113 -12.66 -10.55 9.21
C LEU A 113 -13.70 -10.91 8.11
N SER A 114 -14.95 -11.25 8.49
CA SER A 114 -15.98 -11.76 7.58
C SER A 114 -17.12 -10.80 7.24
N ASN A 115 -17.22 -9.58 7.83
CA ASN A 115 -18.44 -8.76 7.72
C ASN A 115 -18.19 -7.27 7.41
N GLN A 116 -17.28 -6.94 6.51
CA GLN A 116 -17.26 -5.59 5.94
C GLN A 116 -18.12 -5.57 4.67
N ALA A 117 -19.07 -4.62 4.61
CA ALA A 117 -19.96 -4.47 3.46
C ALA A 117 -19.13 -4.28 2.18
N PRO A 118 -19.49 -4.99 1.08
CA PRO A 118 -18.82 -4.81 -0.19
C PRO A 118 -18.99 -3.37 -0.69
N PHE A 119 -18.00 -2.89 -1.44
CA PHE A 119 -18.06 -1.59 -2.10
C PHE A 119 -19.36 -1.40 -2.90
N PRO A 120 -19.98 -0.20 -2.90
CA PRO A 120 -21.17 0.06 -3.71
C PRO A 120 -20.93 -0.24 -5.19
N ARG A 121 -21.85 -0.92 -5.87
CA ARG A 121 -21.63 -1.48 -7.23
C ARG A 121 -22.21 -0.66 -8.38
N ASP A 122 -22.99 0.41 -8.13
CA ASP A 122 -23.95 0.93 -9.10
C ASP A 122 -23.70 2.36 -9.64
N ALA A 123 -22.52 2.98 -9.40
CA ALA A 123 -22.17 4.26 -9.99
C ALA A 123 -21.06 4.12 -11.05
N PRO A 124 -21.02 4.96 -12.12
CA PRO A 124 -19.89 4.97 -13.03
C PRO A 124 -18.65 5.48 -12.31
N PHE A 125 -17.77 4.56 -11.90
CA PHE A 125 -16.55 4.90 -11.18
C PHE A 125 -15.48 5.41 -12.12
N THR A 126 -14.77 6.44 -11.68
CA THR A 126 -13.50 6.79 -12.33
C THR A 126 -12.50 5.65 -12.08
N PRO A 127 -11.91 5.05 -13.12
CA PRO A 127 -10.95 3.96 -12.98
C PRO A 127 -9.80 4.34 -12.04
N ILE A 128 -9.47 3.45 -11.12
CA ILE A 128 -8.37 3.67 -10.17
C ILE A 128 -7.17 2.82 -10.56
N THR A 129 -6.01 3.47 -10.63
CA THR A 129 -4.72 2.78 -10.64
C THR A 129 -4.10 2.93 -9.25
N ILE A 130 -3.74 1.82 -8.61
CA ILE A 130 -2.96 1.87 -7.38
C ILE A 130 -1.48 1.66 -7.71
N VAL A 131 -0.65 2.53 -7.19
CA VAL A 131 0.81 2.40 -7.21
C VAL A 131 1.28 2.17 -5.78
N GLY A 132 1.79 0.99 -5.50
CA GLY A 132 2.32 0.63 -4.19
C GLY A 132 3.84 0.49 -4.20
N ASN A 133 4.53 1.15 -3.27
CA ASN A 133 5.98 1.07 -3.15
C ASN A 133 6.37 0.27 -1.91
N SER A 134 7.24 -0.72 -2.05
CA SER A 134 7.75 -1.52 -0.93
C SER A 134 6.60 -2.13 -0.11
N PHE A 135 6.49 -1.85 1.18
CA PHE A 135 5.39 -2.29 2.04
C PHE A 135 4.02 -1.82 1.54
N GLY A 136 3.94 -0.60 0.99
CA GLY A 136 2.75 -0.11 0.32
C GLY A 136 2.36 -0.93 -0.90
N GLY A 137 3.29 -1.65 -1.52
CA GLY A 137 3.02 -2.62 -2.59
C GLY A 137 2.20 -3.82 -2.11
N TRP A 138 2.46 -4.28 -0.90
CA TRP A 138 1.66 -5.34 -0.30
C TRP A 138 0.25 -4.89 0.04
N ILE A 139 0.11 -3.70 0.68
CA ILE A 139 -1.21 -3.10 0.94
C ILE A 139 -1.97 -2.88 -0.38
N ALA A 140 -1.30 -2.38 -1.41
CA ALA A 140 -1.88 -2.15 -2.73
C ALA A 140 -2.43 -3.44 -3.36
N TRP A 141 -1.71 -4.55 -3.25
CA TRP A 141 -2.20 -5.86 -3.68
C TRP A 141 -3.51 -6.22 -3.00
N MET A 142 -3.59 -6.12 -1.66
CA MET A 142 -4.81 -6.44 -0.91
C MET A 142 -5.97 -5.52 -1.30
N MET A 143 -5.74 -4.22 -1.43
CA MET A 143 -6.77 -3.27 -1.86
C MET A 143 -7.29 -3.57 -3.27
N ALA A 144 -6.42 -3.98 -4.18
CA ALA A 144 -6.82 -4.34 -5.53
C ALA A 144 -7.72 -5.59 -5.59
N GLN A 145 -7.61 -6.51 -4.61
CA GLN A 145 -8.51 -7.66 -4.54
C GLN A 145 -9.90 -7.30 -4.00
N GLU A 146 -9.98 -6.28 -3.14
CA GLU A 146 -11.22 -5.89 -2.48
C GLU A 146 -12.06 -4.89 -3.30
N CYS A 147 -11.45 -4.04 -4.13
CA CYS A 147 -12.09 -2.91 -4.79
C CYS A 147 -12.23 -3.10 -6.30
N SER A 148 -13.46 -3.18 -6.79
CA SER A 148 -13.75 -3.38 -8.23
C SER A 148 -13.37 -2.18 -9.11
N ALA A 149 -13.29 -0.96 -8.57
CA ALA A 149 -12.87 0.23 -9.29
C ALA A 149 -11.35 0.25 -9.60
N VAL A 150 -10.56 -0.64 -8.96
CA VAL A 150 -9.13 -0.77 -9.25
C VAL A 150 -8.96 -1.60 -10.51
N GLU A 151 -8.53 -0.98 -11.60
CA GLU A 151 -8.32 -1.63 -12.90
C GLU A 151 -6.85 -1.93 -13.18
N LYS A 152 -5.95 -1.20 -12.55
CA LYS A 152 -4.50 -1.34 -12.76
C LYS A 152 -3.75 -1.27 -11.44
N LEU A 153 -2.73 -2.11 -11.31
CA LEU A 153 -1.87 -2.20 -10.13
C LEU A 153 -0.40 -2.14 -10.56
N ILE A 154 0.35 -1.24 -9.95
CA ILE A 154 1.79 -1.12 -10.16
C ILE A 154 2.50 -1.28 -8.82
N LEU A 155 3.33 -2.29 -8.70
CA LEU A 155 4.04 -2.65 -7.49
C LEU A 155 5.54 -2.42 -7.67
N ILE A 156 6.11 -1.49 -6.89
CA ILE A 156 7.54 -1.15 -6.98
C ILE A 156 8.26 -1.78 -5.79
N ALA A 157 9.17 -2.72 -6.06
CA ALA A 157 9.90 -3.47 -5.07
C ALA A 157 9.01 -3.93 -3.90
N PRO A 158 7.87 -4.63 -4.18
CA PRO A 158 6.87 -4.93 -3.15
C PRO A 158 7.46 -5.78 -2.03
N ALA A 159 7.20 -5.36 -0.79
CA ALA A 159 7.68 -6.03 0.42
C ALA A 159 6.62 -6.99 0.97
N PHE A 160 6.27 -8.00 0.17
CA PHE A 160 5.31 -9.02 0.56
C PHE A 160 5.76 -9.77 1.81
N ASP A 161 4.91 -9.87 2.81
CA ASP A 161 5.17 -10.57 4.09
C ASP A 161 6.50 -10.15 4.77
N ALA A 162 6.98 -8.92 4.54
CA ALA A 162 8.31 -8.51 4.97
C ALA A 162 8.54 -8.69 6.49
N ILE A 163 7.51 -8.47 7.31
CA ILE A 163 7.60 -8.63 8.76
C ILE A 163 7.64 -10.11 9.16
N GLY A 164 6.82 -10.95 8.53
CA GLY A 164 6.86 -12.40 8.73
C GLY A 164 8.19 -13.00 8.27
N VAL A 165 8.70 -12.56 7.09
CA VAL A 165 10.05 -12.95 6.61
C VAL A 165 11.11 -12.55 7.64
N ARG A 166 11.08 -11.31 8.11
CA ARG A 166 12.01 -10.83 9.15
C ARG A 166 11.98 -11.69 10.40
N ALA A 167 10.78 -12.04 10.87
CA ALA A 167 10.62 -12.89 12.05
C ALA A 167 11.18 -14.30 11.84
N ARG A 168 11.17 -14.82 10.62
CA ARG A 168 11.74 -16.15 10.30
C ARG A 168 13.26 -16.13 10.13
N GLU A 169 13.83 -15.00 9.70
CA GLU A 169 15.26 -14.85 9.40
C GLU A 169 16.12 -14.51 10.61
N ILE A 170 15.56 -13.89 11.66
CA ILE A 170 16.30 -13.62 12.90
C ILE A 170 16.53 -14.89 13.70
N SER A 171 17.53 -14.89 14.62
CA SER A 171 17.83 -16.04 15.48
C SER A 171 16.62 -16.46 16.32
N ALA A 172 16.55 -17.74 16.64
CA ALA A 172 15.46 -18.31 17.47
C ALA A 172 15.31 -17.58 18.81
N ASP A 173 16.44 -17.25 19.47
CA ASP A 173 16.43 -16.53 20.74
C ASP A 173 15.88 -15.11 20.60
N ARG A 174 16.22 -14.42 19.52
CA ARG A 174 15.73 -13.07 19.25
C ARG A 174 14.23 -13.10 18.91
N ARG A 175 13.80 -14.08 18.12
CA ARG A 175 12.38 -14.30 17.82
C ARG A 175 11.59 -14.62 19.08
N LYS A 176 12.13 -15.50 19.95
CA LYS A 176 11.52 -15.83 21.23
C LYS A 176 11.39 -14.60 22.13
N ARG A 177 12.45 -13.77 22.24
CA ARG A 177 12.38 -12.52 23.01
C ARG A 177 11.31 -11.59 22.47
N TRP A 178 11.21 -11.44 21.12
CA TRP A 178 10.18 -10.62 20.49
C TRP A 178 8.77 -11.10 20.86
N HIS A 179 8.53 -12.41 20.73
CA HIS A 179 7.26 -13.02 21.12
C HIS A 179 6.95 -12.80 22.61
N ASP A 180 7.89 -13.11 23.51
CA ASP A 180 7.67 -13.10 24.95
C ASP A 180 7.51 -11.68 25.52
N THR A 181 8.23 -10.70 24.97
CA THR A 181 8.13 -9.29 25.39
C THR A 181 7.05 -8.52 24.65
N GLY A 182 6.53 -9.06 23.54
CA GLY A 182 5.62 -8.40 22.64
C GLY A 182 6.27 -7.37 21.70
N TRP A 183 7.57 -7.10 21.83
CA TRP A 183 8.27 -6.03 21.08
C TRP A 183 9.57 -6.52 20.46
N MET A 184 9.83 -6.08 19.21
CA MET A 184 11.05 -6.41 18.46
C MET A 184 12.29 -5.89 19.18
N PRO A 185 13.26 -6.76 19.54
CA PRO A 185 14.54 -6.31 20.06
C PRO A 185 15.45 -5.82 18.91
N TRP A 186 15.61 -4.51 18.82
CA TRP A 186 16.45 -3.84 17.80
C TRP A 186 17.91 -3.72 18.21
N ASP A 187 18.48 -4.76 18.85
CA ASP A 187 19.80 -4.72 19.46
C ASP A 187 20.92 -4.24 18.51
N ASP A 188 20.78 -4.50 17.22
CA ASP A 188 21.83 -4.24 16.21
C ASP A 188 21.39 -3.25 15.10
N ASP A 189 20.23 -2.62 15.24
CA ASP A 189 19.69 -1.74 14.20
C ASP A 189 19.43 -0.32 14.73
N PRO A 190 20.42 0.57 14.61
CA PRO A 190 20.28 1.95 15.11
C PRO A 190 19.23 2.77 14.34
N VAL A 191 18.84 2.35 13.15
CA VAL A 191 17.88 3.08 12.30
C VAL A 191 16.43 2.83 12.75
N HIS A 192 16.14 1.58 13.14
CA HIS A 192 14.76 1.18 13.47
C HIS A 192 14.46 1.12 14.96
N LYS A 193 15.45 1.33 15.83
CA LYS A 193 15.27 1.26 17.30
C LYS A 193 14.16 2.19 17.83
N ASP A 194 13.92 3.32 17.16
CA ASP A 194 12.89 4.30 17.52
C ASP A 194 11.50 3.91 16.99
N TRP A 195 11.41 2.80 16.26
CA TRP A 195 10.18 2.31 15.62
C TRP A 195 9.90 0.87 16.06
N PRO A 196 9.56 0.63 17.32
CA PRO A 196 9.39 -0.72 17.84
C PRO A 196 8.19 -1.42 17.18
N LEU A 197 8.43 -2.63 16.67
CA LEU A 197 7.40 -3.47 16.09
C LEU A 197 6.81 -4.38 17.18
N SER A 198 5.50 -4.34 17.38
CA SER A 198 4.84 -5.31 18.23
C SER A 198 4.82 -6.70 17.59
N TRP A 199 4.72 -7.77 18.39
CA TRP A 199 4.60 -9.14 17.88
C TRP A 199 3.34 -9.31 17.02
N LYS A 200 2.31 -8.53 17.27
CA LYS A 200 1.07 -8.52 16.47
C LYS A 200 1.31 -8.25 14.98
N TRP A 201 2.34 -7.48 14.62
CA TRP A 201 2.75 -7.32 13.23
C TRP A 201 3.13 -8.64 12.55
N VAL A 202 3.78 -9.56 13.29
CA VAL A 202 4.14 -10.88 12.77
C VAL A 202 2.90 -11.73 12.56
N GLU A 203 2.02 -11.80 13.57
CA GLU A 203 0.78 -12.58 13.52
C GLU A 203 -0.12 -12.11 12.37
N GLU A 204 -0.29 -10.82 12.20
CA GLU A 204 -1.07 -10.24 11.10
C GLU A 204 -0.40 -10.48 9.74
N SER A 205 0.93 -10.29 9.64
CA SER A 205 1.66 -10.59 8.41
C SER A 205 1.45 -12.03 7.97
N GLU A 206 1.63 -12.99 8.86
CA GLU A 206 1.42 -14.41 8.58
C GLU A 206 -0.05 -14.70 8.19
N ALA A 207 -1.02 -14.09 8.87
CA ALA A 207 -2.43 -14.27 8.59
C ALA A 207 -2.83 -13.71 7.22
N TYR A 208 -2.34 -12.52 6.85
CA TYR A 208 -2.61 -11.95 5.52
C TYR A 208 -1.86 -12.68 4.41
N TRP A 209 -0.62 -13.08 4.67
CA TRP A 209 0.19 -13.82 3.69
C TRP A 209 -0.40 -15.18 3.36
N SER A 210 -0.86 -15.93 4.38
CA SER A 210 -1.47 -17.25 4.17
C SER A 210 -2.71 -17.22 3.27
N ARG A 211 -3.43 -16.10 3.28
CA ARG A 211 -4.67 -15.89 2.52
C ARG A 211 -4.53 -15.01 1.28
N ARG A 212 -3.30 -14.64 0.88
CA ARG A 212 -3.04 -13.69 -0.23
C ARG A 212 -3.67 -14.03 -1.56
N PHE A 213 -4.06 -15.29 -1.73
CA PHE A 213 -4.67 -15.83 -2.95
C PHE A 213 -6.01 -16.52 -2.72
N ASP A 214 -6.68 -16.32 -1.59
CA ASP A 214 -7.98 -16.95 -1.32
C ASP A 214 -9.07 -16.45 -2.27
N GLN A 215 -9.01 -15.16 -2.61
CA GLN A 215 -9.86 -14.53 -3.60
C GLN A 215 -9.00 -13.67 -4.51
N VAL A 216 -8.75 -14.15 -5.72
CA VAL A 216 -7.94 -13.41 -6.70
C VAL A 216 -8.84 -12.81 -7.75
N ARG A 217 -8.90 -11.48 -7.76
CA ARG A 217 -9.53 -10.71 -8.83
C ARG A 217 -8.48 -10.38 -9.88
N ARG A 218 -8.77 -10.65 -11.15
CA ARG A 218 -7.88 -10.33 -12.26
C ARG A 218 -7.81 -8.81 -12.45
N VAL A 219 -6.66 -8.23 -12.11
CA VAL A 219 -6.32 -6.81 -12.26
C VAL A 219 -5.04 -6.73 -13.05
N LYS A 220 -4.99 -5.87 -14.08
CA LYS A 220 -3.72 -5.66 -14.81
C LYS A 220 -2.64 -5.24 -13.82
N THR A 221 -1.67 -6.12 -13.58
CA THR A 221 -0.67 -5.96 -12.54
C THR A 221 0.73 -5.92 -13.14
N THR A 222 1.52 -4.91 -12.78
CA THR A 222 2.93 -4.81 -13.18
C THR A 222 3.80 -4.67 -11.94
N LEU A 223 4.81 -5.53 -11.83
CA LEU A 223 5.85 -5.43 -10.82
C LEU A 223 7.12 -4.83 -11.43
N LEU A 224 7.74 -3.88 -10.73
CA LEU A 224 9.06 -3.35 -11.04
C LEU A 224 9.99 -3.61 -9.86
N HIS A 225 11.10 -4.32 -10.06
CA HIS A 225 12.03 -4.65 -8.97
C HIS A 225 13.48 -4.43 -9.37
N GLY A 226 14.27 -3.93 -8.41
CA GLY A 226 15.71 -3.71 -8.58
C GLY A 226 16.51 -4.99 -8.37
N LEU A 227 17.37 -5.36 -9.33
CA LEU A 227 18.21 -6.56 -9.26
C LEU A 227 19.26 -6.49 -8.12
N GLN A 228 19.60 -5.29 -7.66
CA GLN A 228 20.56 -5.05 -6.58
C GLN A 228 19.86 -4.70 -5.25
N ASP A 229 18.55 -4.96 -5.16
CA ASP A 229 17.80 -4.73 -3.94
C ASP A 229 18.28 -5.67 -2.82
N ARG A 230 18.85 -5.06 -1.77
CA ARG A 230 19.32 -5.76 -0.57
C ARG A 230 18.36 -5.65 0.60
N THR A 231 17.31 -4.83 0.48
CA THR A 231 16.27 -4.66 1.49
C THR A 231 15.19 -5.72 1.32
N ILE A 232 14.68 -5.83 0.09
CA ILE A 232 13.71 -6.85 -0.32
C ILE A 232 14.30 -7.55 -1.54
N HIS A 233 14.71 -8.80 -1.37
CA HIS A 233 15.36 -9.51 -2.47
C HIS A 233 14.39 -9.69 -3.66
N PRO A 234 14.81 -9.41 -4.93
CA PRO A 234 13.92 -9.47 -6.10
C PRO A 234 13.29 -10.85 -6.36
N ARG A 235 13.89 -11.89 -5.79
CA ARG A 235 13.32 -13.24 -5.80
C ARG A 235 11.91 -13.30 -5.20
N THR A 236 11.59 -12.43 -4.23
CA THR A 236 10.25 -12.38 -3.62
C THR A 236 9.18 -12.01 -4.65
N SER A 237 9.46 -11.04 -5.53
CA SER A 237 8.56 -10.69 -6.62
C SER A 237 8.42 -11.81 -7.64
N TRP A 238 9.52 -12.46 -8.00
CA TRP A 238 9.47 -13.58 -8.92
C TRP A 238 8.66 -14.77 -8.35
N GLN A 239 8.90 -15.14 -7.10
CA GLN A 239 8.15 -16.20 -6.43
C GLN A 239 6.66 -15.88 -6.34
N PHE A 240 6.31 -14.62 -6.02
CA PHE A 240 4.92 -14.19 -5.98
C PHE A 240 4.23 -14.35 -7.35
N VAL A 241 4.91 -13.95 -8.43
CA VAL A 241 4.39 -14.10 -9.81
C VAL A 241 4.23 -15.58 -10.17
N ASP A 242 5.24 -16.40 -9.89
CA ASP A 242 5.22 -17.84 -10.16
C ASP A 242 4.05 -18.53 -9.43
N GLU A 243 3.90 -18.30 -8.13
CA GLU A 243 2.81 -18.87 -7.34
C GLU A 243 1.42 -18.41 -7.80
N LEU A 244 1.30 -17.15 -8.24
CA LEU A 244 0.05 -16.63 -8.78
C LEU A 244 -0.30 -17.30 -10.12
N LEU A 245 0.67 -17.43 -11.03
CA LEU A 245 0.46 -18.06 -12.35
C LEU A 245 0.23 -19.57 -12.26
N VAL A 246 0.75 -20.24 -11.23
CA VAL A 246 0.38 -21.64 -10.94
C VAL A 246 -1.11 -21.77 -10.61
N ARG A 247 -1.71 -20.75 -9.97
CA ARG A 247 -3.14 -20.76 -9.59
C ARG A 247 -4.04 -20.25 -10.73
N ASP A 248 -3.62 -19.23 -11.43
CA ASP A 248 -4.32 -18.59 -12.54
C ASP A 248 -3.33 -18.29 -13.68
N PRO A 249 -3.12 -19.26 -14.62
CA PRO A 249 -2.16 -19.10 -15.71
C PRO A 249 -2.43 -17.92 -16.63
N ASP A 250 -3.66 -17.43 -16.68
CA ASP A 250 -4.08 -16.30 -17.52
C ASP A 250 -4.15 -14.97 -16.74
N TYR A 251 -3.60 -14.91 -15.51
CA TYR A 251 -3.60 -13.67 -14.74
C TYR A 251 -2.77 -12.61 -15.45
N PRO A 252 -3.30 -11.38 -15.68
CA PRO A 252 -2.62 -10.34 -16.43
C PRO A 252 -1.51 -9.67 -15.59
N ILE A 253 -0.38 -10.34 -15.44
CA ILE A 253 0.76 -9.91 -14.64
C ILE A 253 2.05 -9.82 -15.45
N GLU A 254 2.83 -8.78 -15.20
CA GLU A 254 4.16 -8.58 -15.77
C GLU A 254 5.17 -8.29 -14.66
N LEU A 255 6.38 -8.84 -14.78
CA LEU A 255 7.51 -8.56 -13.91
C LEU A 255 8.65 -7.93 -14.72
N THR A 256 8.98 -6.70 -14.39
CA THR A 256 10.14 -5.98 -14.92
C THR A 256 11.26 -5.95 -13.89
N LEU A 257 12.41 -6.52 -14.23
CA LEU A 257 13.63 -6.45 -13.43
C LEU A 257 14.60 -5.43 -14.03
N LYS A 258 15.14 -4.52 -13.20
CA LYS A 258 16.08 -3.48 -13.60
C LYS A 258 17.32 -3.50 -12.73
N MET A 259 18.45 -3.14 -13.30
CA MET A 259 19.62 -2.82 -12.47
C MET A 259 19.25 -1.64 -11.55
N GLY A 260 19.43 -1.79 -10.25
CA GLY A 260 19.09 -0.78 -9.27
C GLY A 260 18.83 -1.36 -7.88
N ASP A 261 18.84 -0.49 -6.89
CA ASP A 261 18.59 -0.79 -5.48
C ASP A 261 17.06 -0.83 -5.16
N HIS A 262 16.74 -0.98 -3.87
CA HIS A 262 15.36 -0.96 -3.37
C HIS A 262 14.59 0.32 -3.70
N ARG A 263 15.28 1.44 -3.80
CA ARG A 263 14.64 2.74 -3.99
C ARG A 263 14.16 2.95 -5.42
N LEU A 264 14.89 2.44 -6.41
CA LEU A 264 14.58 2.66 -7.83
C LEU A 264 14.22 4.13 -8.12
N SER A 265 15.09 5.05 -7.68
CA SER A 265 14.81 6.51 -7.71
C SER A 265 15.72 7.28 -8.67
N GLY A 266 16.63 6.60 -9.38
CA GLY A 266 17.44 7.21 -10.45
C GLY A 266 16.60 7.64 -11.65
N PRO A 267 17.11 8.55 -12.50
CA PRO A 267 16.38 9.06 -13.66
C PRO A 267 15.85 7.94 -14.59
N GLU A 268 16.68 6.93 -14.87
CA GLU A 268 16.33 5.79 -15.71
C GLU A 268 15.24 4.90 -15.08
N HIS A 269 15.19 4.82 -13.75
CA HIS A 269 14.15 4.11 -13.03
C HIS A 269 12.83 4.87 -13.07
N LEU A 270 12.88 6.19 -12.88
CA LEU A 270 11.71 7.06 -12.99
C LEU A 270 11.14 7.06 -14.41
N ASP A 271 12.01 7.03 -15.46
CA ASP A 271 11.56 6.89 -16.83
C ASP A 271 10.86 5.55 -17.09
N THR A 272 11.41 4.45 -16.56
CA THR A 272 10.74 3.14 -16.62
C THR A 272 9.41 3.18 -15.90
N PHE A 273 9.38 3.73 -14.69
CA PHE A 273 8.15 3.88 -13.91
C PHE A 273 7.11 4.72 -14.63
N ARG A 274 7.53 5.85 -15.25
CA ARG A 274 6.63 6.68 -16.06
C ARG A 274 5.96 5.90 -17.17
N ARG A 275 6.73 5.10 -17.92
CA ARG A 275 6.18 4.25 -19.00
C ARG A 275 5.15 3.26 -18.47
N LEU A 276 5.42 2.60 -17.35
CA LEU A 276 4.47 1.67 -16.73
C LEU A 276 3.18 2.36 -16.28
N VAL A 277 3.28 3.58 -15.75
CA VAL A 277 2.10 4.35 -15.31
C VAL A 277 1.28 4.82 -16.51
N LEU A 278 1.95 5.37 -17.53
CA LEU A 278 1.29 5.98 -18.69
C LEU A 278 0.83 4.98 -19.74
N ASP A 279 1.27 3.72 -19.67
CA ASP A 279 0.81 2.67 -20.55
C ASP A 279 -0.72 2.52 -20.45
N PRO A 280 -1.47 2.72 -21.54
CA PRO A 280 -2.94 2.67 -21.50
C PRO A 280 -3.49 1.27 -21.22
N GLY A 281 -2.69 0.22 -21.41
CA GLY A 281 -3.10 -1.15 -21.22
C GLY A 281 -3.34 -1.91 -22.49
#